data_47da617b1cd6dc0bd270520be6b8018e
#
_entry.id   47da617b1cd6dc0bd270520be6b8018e
#
_cell.length_a   1.000
_cell.length_b   1.000
_cell.length_c   1.000
_cell.angle_alpha   90.00
_cell.angle_beta   90.00
_cell.angle_gamma   90.00
#
_symmetry.space_group_name_H-M   'P 1'
#
loop_
_entity.id
_entity.type
_entity.pdbx_description
1 polymer ?
#
loop_
_entity_poly.entity_id
_entity_poly.type
_entity_poly.pdbx_seq_one_letter_code
_entity_poly.pdbx_strand_id
1 'polypeptide(L)'
;MYYKRDPGYTGVVFNLSNNEERRRDFLKTMTLEKIAQSPVSALPFPGYENVRLTHRQLVAAVNNEEWRAALGSVQAVYLQTDRRTGWHYVGSAYSRKGASHGLLSRWKEYASGDHSGGNKQLRNLGAGYIEKNFQY
;
A
#
# COMPACT_ATOMS: atom_id res chain seq x y z
N MET A 1 -0.04 14.00 22.59
CA MET A 1 -0.52 13.87 21.21
C MET A 1 -0.98 12.43 21.00
N TYR A 2 -2.26 12.20 20.79
CA TYR A 2 -2.80 10.89 20.54
C TYR A 2 -3.11 10.71 19.05
N TYR A 3 -2.61 9.64 18.49
CA TYR A 3 -2.83 9.27 17.11
C TYR A 3 -3.78 8.07 17.08
N LYS A 4 -4.99 8.23 16.58
CA LYS A 4 -5.82 7.08 16.25
C LYS A 4 -5.79 6.89 14.74
N ARG A 5 -5.10 5.87 14.29
CA ARG A 5 -5.15 5.43 12.89
C ARG A 5 -6.30 4.47 12.74
N ASP A 6 -7.29 4.86 11.98
CA ASP A 6 -8.29 3.95 11.45
C ASP A 6 -8.04 3.80 9.94
N PRO A 7 -8.04 2.58 9.38
CA PRO A 7 -7.86 2.41 7.93
C PRO A 7 -9.03 3.09 7.23
N GLY A 8 -8.75 4.21 6.56
CA GLY A 8 -9.74 5.01 5.85
C GLY A 8 -9.93 6.43 6.39
N TYR A 9 -9.36 6.77 7.54
CA TYR A 9 -9.37 8.13 8.07
C TYR A 9 -8.00 8.79 7.98
N THR A 10 -8.02 10.02 7.54
CA THR A 10 -6.90 10.93 7.52
C THR A 10 -6.62 11.44 8.91
N GLY A 11 -6.12 10.84 9.82
CA GLY A 11 -5.71 11.21 11.18
C GLY A 11 -6.36 12.47 11.78
N VAL A 12 -6.93 12.33 12.93
CA VAL A 12 -7.41 13.45 13.75
C VAL A 12 -6.32 13.76 14.77
N VAL A 13 -5.83 14.98 14.77
CA VAL A 13 -4.81 15.44 15.72
C VAL A 13 -5.50 16.17 16.88
N PHE A 14 -5.27 15.68 18.08
CA PHE A 14 -5.76 16.32 19.30
C PHE A 14 -4.59 16.83 20.12
N ASN A 15 -4.70 18.04 20.62
CA ASN A 15 -3.73 18.61 21.55
C ASN A 15 -4.16 18.33 22.99
N LEU A 16 -3.35 17.58 23.74
CA LEU A 16 -3.63 17.18 25.11
C LEU A 16 -2.69 17.91 26.07
N SER A 17 -3.27 18.56 27.08
CA SER A 17 -2.49 19.12 28.18
C SER A 17 -2.01 18.03 29.15
N ASN A 18 -0.85 18.24 29.81
CA ASN A 18 -0.23 17.26 30.71
C ASN A 18 -0.93 17.12 32.08
N ASN A 19 -2.02 17.82 32.33
CA ASN A 19 -2.74 17.79 33.59
C ASN A 19 -3.98 16.87 33.49
N GLU A 20 -4.13 15.91 34.43
CA GLU A 20 -5.21 14.91 34.37
C GLU A 20 -6.63 15.50 34.57
N GLU A 21 -6.78 16.52 35.38
CA GLU A 21 -8.06 17.21 35.55
C GLU A 21 -8.47 17.95 34.27
N ARG A 22 -7.52 18.62 33.64
CA ARG A 22 -7.73 19.26 32.33
C ARG A 22 -7.98 18.25 31.22
N ARG A 23 -7.47 17.02 31.32
CA ARG A 23 -7.78 15.96 30.36
C ARG A 23 -9.23 15.56 30.37
N ARG A 24 -9.88 15.45 31.54
CA ARG A 24 -11.29 15.09 31.65
C ARG A 24 -12.20 16.17 31.08
N ASP A 25 -11.92 17.42 31.37
CA ASP A 25 -12.71 18.55 30.86
C ASP A 25 -12.44 18.78 29.37
N PHE A 26 -11.22 18.57 28.94
CA PHE A 26 -10.83 18.66 27.54
C PHE A 26 -11.52 17.59 26.67
N LEU A 27 -11.66 16.37 27.17
CA LEU A 27 -12.39 15.29 26.46
C LEU A 27 -13.88 15.63 26.27
N LYS A 28 -14.45 16.46 27.15
CA LYS A 28 -15.84 16.95 27.01
C LYS A 28 -15.98 18.10 26.01
N THR A 29 -14.91 18.83 25.75
CA THR A 29 -14.90 20.04 24.90
C THR A 29 -13.93 19.96 23.73
N MET A 30 -13.58 18.73 23.31
CA MET A 30 -12.66 18.54 22.19
C MET A 30 -13.18 19.21 20.93
N THR A 31 -12.45 20.19 20.46
CA THR A 31 -12.68 20.78 19.15
C THR A 31 -11.80 20.13 18.12
N LEU A 32 -12.36 19.75 17.01
CA LEU A 32 -11.61 19.25 15.87
C LEU A 32 -10.74 20.37 15.31
N GLU A 33 -9.43 20.30 15.50
CA GLU A 33 -8.50 21.36 15.11
C GLU A 33 -8.13 21.28 13.62
N LYS A 34 -8.04 20.06 13.08
CA LYS A 34 -7.71 19.85 11.67
C LYS A 34 -8.15 18.46 11.19
N ILE A 35 -8.88 18.44 10.09
CA ILE A 35 -9.03 17.24 9.27
C ILE A 35 -8.03 17.36 8.13
N ALA A 36 -7.08 16.45 8.04
CA ALA A 36 -6.21 16.38 6.89
C ALA A 36 -7.05 16.03 5.66
N GLN A 37 -7.06 16.90 4.67
CA GLN A 37 -7.82 16.70 3.41
C GLN A 37 -7.19 15.65 2.50
N SER A 38 -5.98 15.21 2.81
CA SER A 38 -5.32 14.12 2.07
C SER A 38 -5.11 12.93 2.99
N PRO A 39 -5.25 11.70 2.51
CA PRO A 39 -4.91 10.52 3.28
C PRO A 39 -3.49 10.67 3.83
N VAL A 40 -3.31 10.52 5.14
CA VAL A 40 -1.97 10.48 5.77
C VAL A 40 -1.14 9.31 5.23
N SER A 41 -1.79 8.40 4.54
CA SER A 41 -1.20 7.31 3.78
C SER A 41 -1.01 7.62 2.30
N ALA A 42 -1.00 8.88 1.88
CA ALA A 42 -0.58 9.22 0.53
C ALA A 42 0.88 8.78 0.38
N LEU A 43 1.07 7.56 -0.07
CA LEU A 43 2.34 7.05 -0.50
C LEU A 43 2.62 7.71 -1.85
N PRO A 44 3.43 8.78 -1.92
CA PRO A 44 3.73 9.42 -3.19
C PRO A 44 4.45 8.42 -4.09
N PHE A 45 4.25 8.52 -5.38
CA PHE A 45 4.97 7.68 -6.33
C PHE A 45 6.46 8.11 -6.37
N PRO A 46 7.39 7.24 -5.95
CA PRO A 46 8.79 7.61 -5.80
C PRO A 46 9.60 7.56 -7.11
N GLY A 47 8.95 7.31 -8.24
CA GLY A 47 9.61 6.91 -9.49
C GLY A 47 9.86 5.39 -9.52
N TYR A 48 9.86 4.83 -10.73
CA TYR A 48 9.92 3.37 -10.95
C TYR A 48 11.15 2.70 -10.32
N GLU A 49 12.30 3.38 -10.33
CA GLU A 49 13.55 2.85 -9.79
C GLU A 49 13.54 2.70 -8.26
N ASN A 50 12.70 3.45 -7.59
CA ASN A 50 12.63 3.50 -6.14
C ASN A 50 11.42 2.76 -5.57
N VAL A 51 10.66 2.09 -6.40
CA VAL A 51 9.50 1.32 -5.92
C VAL A 51 9.97 0.15 -5.06
N ARG A 52 9.51 0.14 -3.82
CA ARG A 52 9.74 -0.90 -2.82
C ARG A 52 8.51 -0.99 -1.92
N LEU A 53 7.61 -1.91 -2.22
CA LEU A 53 6.33 -2.01 -1.52
C LEU A 53 6.20 -3.32 -0.75
N THR A 54 5.76 -3.24 0.49
CA THR A 54 5.15 -4.38 1.17
C THR A 54 3.78 -4.67 0.56
N HIS A 55 3.22 -5.85 0.79
CA HIS A 55 1.88 -6.18 0.29
C HIS A 55 0.82 -5.15 0.71
N ARG A 56 0.85 -4.71 1.97
CA ARG A 56 -0.06 -3.67 2.46
C ARG A 56 0.08 -2.34 1.71
N GLN A 57 1.31 -1.96 1.40
CA GLN A 57 1.58 -0.76 0.60
C GLN A 57 1.16 -0.95 -0.85
N LEU A 58 1.33 -2.15 -1.41
CA LEU A 58 0.84 -2.49 -2.75
C LEU A 58 -0.68 -2.31 -2.86
N VAL A 59 -1.43 -2.83 -1.88
CA VAL A 59 -2.90 -2.65 -1.82
C VAL A 59 -3.27 -1.16 -1.79
N ALA A 60 -2.56 -0.34 -1.03
CA ALA A 60 -2.78 1.10 -1.00
C ALA A 60 -2.40 1.77 -2.33
N ALA A 61 -1.27 1.40 -2.91
CA ALA A 61 -0.76 1.96 -4.16
C ALA A 61 -1.71 1.72 -5.34
N VAL A 62 -2.21 0.51 -5.53
CA VAL A 62 -3.11 0.19 -6.65
C VAL A 62 -4.48 0.89 -6.54
N ASN A 63 -4.80 1.44 -5.39
CA ASN A 63 -6.01 2.25 -5.15
C ASN A 63 -5.74 3.77 -5.19
N ASN A 64 -4.48 4.19 -5.22
CA ASN A 64 -4.08 5.58 -5.31
C ASN A 64 -4.05 6.04 -6.78
N GLU A 65 -4.57 7.22 -7.06
CA GLU A 65 -4.71 7.72 -8.44
C GLU A 65 -3.36 7.95 -9.13
N GLU A 66 -2.39 8.55 -8.43
CA GLU A 66 -1.04 8.80 -8.95
C GLU A 66 -0.32 7.50 -9.31
N TRP A 67 -0.37 6.51 -8.41
CA TRP A 67 0.18 5.20 -8.65
C TRP A 67 -0.50 4.45 -9.79
N ARG A 68 -1.81 4.55 -9.88
CA ARG A 68 -2.58 3.93 -10.97
C ARG A 68 -2.21 4.51 -12.32
N ALA A 69 -2.05 5.83 -12.41
CA ALA A 69 -1.60 6.49 -13.62
C ALA A 69 -0.18 6.02 -14.00
N ALA A 70 0.75 6.01 -13.06
CA ALA A 70 2.11 5.56 -13.30
C ALA A 70 2.17 4.09 -13.71
N LEU A 71 1.58 3.19 -12.94
CA LEU A 71 1.62 1.74 -13.21
C LEU A 71 0.83 1.34 -14.45
N GLY A 72 -0.22 2.09 -14.80
CA GLY A 72 -1.03 1.86 -15.99
C GLY A 72 -0.37 2.30 -17.30
N SER A 73 0.61 3.20 -17.23
CA SER A 73 1.30 3.75 -18.39
C SER A 73 2.48 2.90 -18.88
N VAL A 74 2.90 1.88 -18.09
CA VAL A 74 4.10 1.11 -18.40
C VAL A 74 3.87 -0.38 -18.54
N GLN A 75 4.72 -0.98 -19.36
CA GLN A 75 4.99 -2.41 -19.38
C GLN A 75 6.34 -2.60 -18.72
N ALA A 76 6.47 -3.60 -17.87
CA ALA A 76 7.68 -3.76 -17.08
C ALA A 76 8.04 -5.22 -16.80
N VAL A 77 9.31 -5.45 -16.65
CA VAL A 77 9.84 -6.57 -15.88
C VAL A 77 10.01 -6.07 -14.45
N TYR A 78 9.53 -6.83 -13.50
CA TYR A 78 9.55 -6.47 -12.10
C TYR A 78 10.09 -7.61 -11.24
N LEU A 79 10.55 -7.25 -10.05
CA LEU A 79 11.12 -8.18 -9.09
C LEU A 79 10.22 -8.26 -7.86
N GLN A 80 9.94 -9.48 -7.44
CA GLN A 80 9.37 -9.75 -6.13
C GLN A 80 10.44 -10.42 -5.28
N THR A 81 10.62 -9.96 -4.06
CA THR A 81 11.62 -10.49 -3.13
C THR A 81 10.93 -11.09 -1.92
N ASP A 82 11.18 -12.35 -1.65
CA ASP A 82 10.88 -12.96 -0.37
C ASP A 82 11.93 -12.51 0.67
N ARG A 83 11.53 -11.59 1.54
CA ARG A 83 12.41 -10.99 2.56
C ARG A 83 12.88 -11.98 3.62
N ARG A 84 12.19 -13.12 3.75
CA ARG A 84 12.55 -14.15 4.72
C ARG A 84 13.69 -15.04 4.21
N THR A 85 13.65 -15.41 2.94
CA THR A 85 14.61 -16.34 2.33
C THR A 85 15.65 -15.64 1.47
N GLY A 86 15.39 -14.41 1.06
CA GLY A 86 16.22 -13.67 0.10
C GLY A 86 16.00 -14.09 -1.36
N TRP A 87 15.07 -14.98 -1.64
CA TRP A 87 14.78 -15.41 -3.00
C TRP A 87 14.06 -14.34 -3.80
N HIS A 88 14.37 -14.32 -5.08
CA HIS A 88 13.81 -13.37 -6.02
C HIS A 88 12.95 -14.07 -7.06
N TYR A 89 11.82 -13.47 -7.35
CA TYR A 89 10.92 -13.88 -8.42
C TYR A 89 10.84 -12.78 -9.46
N VAL A 90 11.20 -13.07 -10.69
CA VAL A 90 11.14 -12.13 -11.80
C VAL A 90 9.82 -12.35 -12.54
N GLY A 91 9.01 -11.30 -12.61
CA GLY A 91 7.78 -11.27 -13.36
C GLY A 91 7.84 -10.28 -14.51
N SER A 92 6.98 -10.48 -15.49
CA SER A 92 6.79 -9.53 -16.58
C SER A 92 5.31 -9.20 -16.73
N ALA A 93 5.04 -7.93 -16.96
CA ALA A 93 3.71 -7.42 -17.27
C ALA A 93 3.75 -6.71 -18.61
N TYR A 94 3.15 -7.31 -19.61
CA TYR A 94 3.00 -6.74 -20.92
C TYR A 94 1.56 -6.89 -21.39
N SER A 95 1.07 -5.89 -22.10
CA SER A 95 -0.24 -5.95 -22.72
C SER A 95 -0.12 -6.58 -24.10
N ARG A 96 -0.91 -7.61 -24.40
CA ARG A 96 -1.16 -7.99 -25.79
C ARG A 96 -1.95 -6.86 -26.45
N LYS A 97 -1.84 -6.73 -27.77
CA LYS A 97 -2.60 -5.72 -28.56
C LYS A 97 -4.07 -5.72 -28.11
N GLY A 98 -4.54 -4.57 -27.61
CA GLY A 98 -5.92 -4.34 -27.18
C GLY A 98 -6.20 -4.55 -25.68
N ALA A 99 -5.27 -5.05 -24.88
CA ALA A 99 -5.43 -5.11 -23.44
C ALA A 99 -4.75 -3.88 -22.79
N SER A 100 -5.55 -3.00 -22.22
CA SER A 100 -5.05 -1.90 -21.40
C SER A 100 -4.57 -2.42 -20.04
N HIS A 101 -3.54 -1.81 -19.50
CA HIS A 101 -3.17 -1.83 -18.08
C HIS A 101 -1.93 -2.62 -17.64
N GLY A 102 -1.08 -3.06 -18.51
CA GLY A 102 0.28 -3.54 -18.21
C GLY A 102 0.60 -3.95 -16.77
N LEU A 103 1.49 -3.22 -16.14
CA LEU A 103 1.93 -3.47 -14.77
C LEU A 103 0.80 -3.30 -13.74
N LEU A 104 -0.07 -2.30 -13.92
CA LEU A 104 -1.19 -2.06 -13.00
C LEU A 104 -2.13 -3.26 -12.89
N SER A 105 -2.47 -3.90 -14.02
CA SER A 105 -3.35 -5.07 -14.02
C SER A 105 -2.75 -6.21 -13.21
N ARG A 106 -1.47 -6.49 -13.43
CA ARG A 106 -0.75 -7.54 -12.71
C ARG A 106 -0.66 -7.26 -11.21
N TRP A 107 -0.38 -6.03 -10.85
CA TRP A 107 -0.25 -5.66 -9.44
C TRP A 107 -1.59 -5.60 -8.72
N LYS A 108 -2.68 -5.32 -9.41
CA LYS A 108 -4.04 -5.48 -8.87
C LYS A 108 -4.37 -6.94 -8.57
N GLU A 109 -3.98 -7.87 -9.41
CA GLU A 109 -4.14 -9.31 -9.16
C GLU A 109 -3.41 -9.69 -7.86
N TYR A 110 -2.15 -9.28 -7.68
CA TYR A 110 -1.41 -9.53 -6.44
C TYR A 110 -2.04 -8.86 -5.22
N ALA A 111 -2.50 -7.63 -5.34
CA ALA A 111 -3.17 -6.90 -4.27
C ALA A 111 -4.49 -7.56 -3.85
N SER A 112 -5.18 -8.24 -4.75
CA SER A 112 -6.44 -8.96 -4.49
C SER A 112 -6.24 -10.38 -3.95
N GLY A 113 -5.00 -10.84 -3.79
CA GLY A 113 -4.68 -12.16 -3.25
C GLY A 113 -4.43 -13.23 -4.31
N ASP A 114 -4.55 -12.93 -5.59
CA ASP A 114 -4.10 -13.84 -6.66
C ASP A 114 -2.60 -13.65 -6.91
N HIS A 115 -1.80 -14.18 -6.01
CA HIS A 115 -0.34 -14.06 -6.09
C HIS A 115 0.29 -14.96 -7.15
N SER A 116 -0.49 -15.82 -7.79
CA SER A 116 0.10 -16.85 -8.64
C SER A 116 0.62 -16.29 -9.96
N GLY A 117 -0.08 -15.33 -10.58
CA GLY A 117 0.29 -14.83 -11.90
C GLY A 117 0.67 -15.91 -12.90
N GLY A 118 0.24 -17.15 -12.67
CA GLY A 118 0.67 -18.33 -13.42
C GLY A 118 1.92 -19.04 -12.87
N ASN A 119 2.57 -18.50 -11.84
CA ASN A 119 3.76 -19.09 -11.24
C ASN A 119 3.40 -20.17 -10.21
N LYS A 120 3.73 -21.42 -10.53
CA LYS A 120 3.46 -22.57 -9.65
C LYS A 120 4.20 -22.50 -8.31
N GLN A 121 5.41 -21.93 -8.28
CA GLN A 121 6.21 -21.80 -7.06
C GLN A 121 5.56 -20.83 -6.07
N LEU A 122 5.09 -19.67 -6.54
CA LEU A 122 4.37 -18.71 -5.72
C LEU A 122 3.05 -19.29 -5.21
N ARG A 123 2.36 -20.04 -6.03
CA ARG A 123 1.10 -20.72 -5.63
C ARG A 123 1.29 -21.66 -4.44
N ASN A 124 2.42 -22.34 -4.38
CA ASN A 124 2.73 -23.29 -3.30
C ASN A 124 3.07 -22.64 -1.97
N LEU A 125 3.46 -21.36 -1.96
CA LEU A 125 3.80 -20.64 -0.72
C LEU A 125 2.57 -20.26 0.13
N GLY A 126 1.41 -20.13 -0.50
CA GLY A 126 0.19 -19.67 0.14
C GLY A 126 0.12 -18.15 0.31
N ALA A 127 -1.09 -17.61 0.21
CA ALA A 127 -1.35 -16.16 0.23
C ALA A 127 -0.82 -15.48 1.51
N GLY A 128 -1.13 -16.02 2.68
CA GLY A 128 -0.72 -15.41 3.94
C GLY A 128 0.81 -15.34 4.15
N TYR A 129 1.56 -16.28 3.56
CA TYR A 129 3.02 -16.20 3.57
C TYR A 129 3.51 -15.05 2.70
N ILE A 130 2.97 -14.92 1.48
CA ILE A 130 3.35 -13.89 0.51
C ILE A 130 3.03 -12.51 1.05
N GLU A 131 1.83 -12.30 1.55
CA GLU A 131 1.39 -11.01 2.13
C GLU A 131 2.30 -10.53 3.26
N LYS A 132 2.82 -11.45 4.06
CA LYS A 132 3.68 -11.13 5.20
C LYS A 132 5.13 -10.89 4.81
N ASN A 133 5.66 -11.63 3.84
CA ASN A 133 7.10 -11.72 3.62
C ASN A 133 7.58 -11.09 2.31
N PHE A 134 6.70 -10.85 1.34
CA PHE A 134 7.12 -10.35 0.03
C PHE A 134 7.24 -8.83 -0.01
N GLN A 135 8.17 -8.40 -0.84
CA GLN A 135 8.36 -7.02 -1.29
C GLN A 135 8.26 -6.98 -2.81
N TYR A 136 7.63 -5.93 -3.32
CA TYR A 136 7.35 -5.65 -4.72
C TYR A 136 8.13 -4.46 -5.19
#